data_c0fe6cf767ea120405f41f85c15a6ea5
#
_entry.id   c0fe6cf767ea120405f41f85c15a6ea5
#
_cell.length_a   1.000
_cell.length_b   1.000
_cell.length_c   1.000
_cell.angle_alpha   90.00
_cell.angle_beta   90.00
_cell.angle_gamma   90.00
#
_symmetry.space_group_name_H-M   'P 1'
#
loop_
_entity.id
_entity.type
_entity.pdbx_description
1 polymer ?
#
loop_
_entity_poly.entity_id
_entity_poly.type
_entity_poly.pdbx_seq_one_letter_code
_entity_poly.pdbx_strand_id
1 'polypeptide(L)'
;MQSRQDVHDSSLYAFIDIEVGLSDHKVHDIGAIRYDGAMFHSSQKHNLLSFLKDVHFLCGHNIINHDAKYLFNETENQWILVDTLYISPLLFPNRPYHRLLKDDKLSSEQINNPVNDCKKAFDLFMKEVGAWKALQDNRQNIFSALLNDKAEFSGFFSIVGTKEYHGNLAKLIREEYKGKICTNADIELLISNYPVEMAYSLSLIDTTDYHSITPSWVLHNYPCFETVIRLLRHKKCYNGCEYCNSFFDVHQNLKTFFGYNQFRTYEGEPLQENAAKAAIEGKSLLAIFPTGGGKSLTFQLPALMEGRSVHGLTVIISPLQSLMKDQVDNLTDRGITEAVTINGMMDPITRSLAIQRVQNGEASLLYIAPEMLRSNTIKRILMARHVVRFVIDEAHCFSSWGHDFRVDYLYIGKFISQYQKEKRLTEAIPVSCFTATAKQKVIQDICDYFKQTIGISMELFASSASRTNLRYSVIHTDTDEDKYIKLRSLIVEANCPTIVYVSRTKRTKQLADKLTRDGFKALPFNGKMNAEDKIANQ
;
A
#
# COMPACT_ATOMS: atom_id res chain seq x y z
N MET A 1 4.00 -4.55 40.73
CA MET A 1 4.70 -5.74 41.26
C MET A 1 4.01 -7.08 40.89
N GLN A 2 2.85 -7.10 40.30
CA GLN A 2 2.12 -8.32 39.87
C GLN A 2 2.55 -8.90 38.52
N SER A 3 3.34 -8.19 37.70
CA SER A 3 3.70 -8.58 36.32
C SER A 3 4.97 -9.43 36.18
N ARG A 4 5.69 -9.71 37.27
CA ARG A 4 6.94 -10.49 37.22
C ARG A 4 6.74 -12.03 37.29
N GLN A 5 5.55 -12.52 37.65
CA GLN A 5 5.25 -13.95 37.75
C GLN A 5 4.93 -14.65 36.42
N ASP A 6 4.92 -13.89 35.31
CA ASP A 6 4.49 -14.40 34.01
C ASP A 6 5.59 -14.98 33.12
N VAL A 7 6.85 -14.80 33.46
CA VAL A 7 8.00 -15.45 32.84
C VAL A 7 8.38 -16.69 33.66
N HIS A 8 8.66 -17.81 33.02
CA HIS A 8 9.01 -19.05 33.69
C HIS A 8 10.05 -18.75 34.79
N ASP A 9 9.79 -19.18 36.02
CA ASP A 9 10.51 -18.82 37.25
C ASP A 9 12.04 -19.14 37.26
N SER A 10 12.54 -19.79 36.20
CA SER A 10 13.95 -20.16 35.98
C SER A 10 14.68 -19.39 34.85
N SER A 11 14.02 -18.42 34.21
CA SER A 11 14.64 -17.73 33.06
C SER A 11 15.49 -16.56 33.50
N LEU A 12 16.81 -16.67 33.44
CA LEU A 12 17.77 -15.59 33.71
C LEU A 12 17.97 -14.75 32.44
N TYR A 13 17.36 -13.60 32.37
CA TYR A 13 17.40 -12.71 31.19
C TYR A 13 17.97 -11.33 31.52
N ALA A 14 18.52 -10.66 30.49
CA ALA A 14 18.86 -9.24 30.54
C ALA A 14 18.42 -8.56 29.24
N PHE A 15 17.95 -7.34 29.37
CA PHE A 15 17.72 -6.43 28.23
C PHE A 15 18.94 -5.58 28.01
N ILE A 16 19.35 -5.41 26.75
CA ILE A 16 20.51 -4.61 26.36
C ILE A 16 20.13 -3.71 25.19
N ASP A 17 20.74 -2.54 25.17
CA ASP A 17 20.69 -1.56 24.08
C ASP A 17 22.02 -0.81 24.01
N ILE A 18 22.46 -0.43 22.83
CA ILE A 18 23.70 0.32 22.61
C ILE A 18 23.50 1.53 21.73
N GLU A 19 24.32 2.54 21.98
CA GLU A 19 24.43 3.68 21.08
C GLU A 19 25.74 3.59 20.27
N VAL A 20 25.60 3.57 18.94
CA VAL A 20 26.70 3.48 17.99
C VAL A 20 26.88 4.79 17.25
N GLY A 21 28.09 5.28 17.16
CA GLY A 21 28.41 6.50 16.44
C GLY A 21 28.17 6.38 14.93
N LEU A 22 27.46 7.33 14.34
CA LEU A 22 27.12 7.34 12.91
C LEU A 22 28.34 7.46 11.98
N SER A 23 29.41 8.11 12.45
CA SER A 23 30.60 8.40 11.64
C SER A 23 31.75 7.41 11.85
N ASP A 24 31.89 6.86 13.06
CA ASP A 24 33.00 5.99 13.45
C ASP A 24 32.61 4.52 13.63
N HIS A 25 31.31 4.22 13.63
CA HIS A 25 30.75 2.88 13.81
C HIS A 25 31.23 2.18 15.11
N LYS A 26 31.58 2.97 16.16
CA LYS A 26 32.00 2.44 17.47
C LYS A 26 30.86 2.53 18.47
N VAL A 27 30.88 1.60 19.41
CA VAL A 27 29.96 1.65 20.57
C VAL A 27 30.39 2.77 21.49
N HIS A 28 29.53 3.73 21.72
CA HIS A 28 29.74 4.89 22.56
C HIS A 28 29.14 4.72 23.95
N ASP A 29 28.00 4.03 24.05
CA ASP A 29 27.30 3.82 25.28
C ASP A 29 26.58 2.48 25.29
N ILE A 30 26.44 1.85 26.46
CA ILE A 30 25.83 0.54 26.65
C ILE A 30 24.90 0.61 27.87
N GLY A 31 23.64 0.29 27.68
CA GLY A 31 22.67 0.10 28.73
C GLY A 31 22.27 -1.37 28.87
N ALA A 32 22.07 -1.84 30.09
CA ALA A 32 21.45 -3.14 30.31
C ALA A 32 20.61 -3.16 31.60
N ILE A 33 19.59 -4.04 31.61
CA ILE A 33 18.73 -4.27 32.77
C ILE A 33 18.56 -5.78 32.93
N ARG A 34 18.90 -6.31 34.08
CA ARG A 34 18.72 -7.72 34.40
C ARG A 34 17.33 -8.03 34.97
N TYR A 35 16.98 -9.30 34.95
CA TYR A 35 15.75 -9.89 35.53
C TYR A 35 15.52 -9.52 36.99
N ASP A 36 16.59 -9.32 37.79
CA ASP A 36 16.54 -8.91 39.19
C ASP A 36 16.35 -7.38 39.40
N GLY A 37 16.33 -6.64 38.32
CA GLY A 37 16.19 -5.17 38.33
C GLY A 37 17.52 -4.42 38.43
N ALA A 38 18.67 -5.13 38.49
CA ALA A 38 19.98 -4.49 38.41
C ALA A 38 20.16 -3.79 37.07
N MET A 39 20.72 -2.58 37.10
CA MET A 39 20.97 -1.75 35.94
C MET A 39 22.44 -1.54 35.68
N PHE A 40 22.84 -1.55 34.41
CA PHE A 40 24.20 -1.28 33.95
C PHE A 40 24.18 -0.14 32.96
N HIS A 41 25.16 0.77 33.09
CA HIS A 41 25.36 1.87 32.18
C HIS A 41 26.86 2.16 32.08
N SER A 42 27.48 1.99 30.93
CA SER A 42 28.91 2.21 30.72
C SER A 42 29.27 2.27 29.23
N SER A 43 30.30 3.00 28.92
CA SER A 43 30.94 2.98 27.59
C SER A 43 31.92 1.79 27.40
N GLN A 44 32.16 0.99 28.44
CA GLN A 44 33.19 -0.06 28.43
C GLN A 44 32.59 -1.46 28.38
N LYS A 45 32.81 -2.18 27.27
CA LYS A 45 32.29 -3.54 27.02
C LYS A 45 32.72 -4.56 28.07
N HIS A 46 33.96 -4.51 28.58
CA HIS A 46 34.47 -5.56 29.48
C HIS A 46 33.69 -5.66 30.81
N ASN A 47 33.15 -4.54 31.28
CA ASN A 47 32.34 -4.54 32.50
C ASN A 47 30.95 -5.19 32.28
N LEU A 48 30.45 -5.15 31.03
CA LEU A 48 29.18 -5.77 30.65
C LEU A 48 29.22 -7.28 30.79
N LEU A 49 30.32 -7.93 30.38
CA LEU A 49 30.48 -9.41 30.47
C LEU A 49 30.35 -9.90 31.90
N SER A 50 30.92 -9.17 32.86
CA SER A 50 30.78 -9.47 34.29
C SER A 50 29.35 -9.30 34.80
N PHE A 51 28.64 -8.28 34.29
CA PHE A 51 27.24 -8.01 34.61
C PHE A 51 26.29 -9.09 34.07
N LEU A 52 26.63 -9.70 32.91
CA LEU A 52 25.83 -10.73 32.24
C LEU A 52 26.19 -12.18 32.66
N LYS A 53 27.05 -12.41 33.68
CA LYS A 53 27.63 -13.71 33.98
C LYS A 53 26.61 -14.84 34.16
N ASP A 54 25.46 -14.57 34.78
CA ASP A 54 24.42 -15.56 35.06
C ASP A 54 23.21 -15.48 34.13
N VAL A 55 23.34 -14.73 33.05
CA VAL A 55 22.26 -14.50 32.07
C VAL A 55 22.29 -15.58 31.00
N HIS A 56 21.15 -16.20 30.72
CA HIS A 56 20.98 -17.17 29.63
C HIS A 56 20.35 -16.55 28.38
N PHE A 57 19.39 -15.65 28.58
CA PHE A 57 18.68 -14.97 27.48
C PHE A 57 19.07 -13.51 27.42
N LEU A 58 19.57 -13.08 26.27
CA LEU A 58 19.86 -11.68 26.00
C LEU A 58 18.80 -11.09 25.10
N CYS A 59 18.05 -10.14 25.65
CA CYS A 59 16.86 -9.57 25.05
C CYS A 59 17.12 -8.13 24.58
N GLY A 60 16.45 -7.72 23.53
CA GLY A 60 16.52 -6.34 23.04
C GLY A 60 15.53 -6.08 21.90
N HIS A 61 15.57 -4.89 21.37
CA HIS A 61 14.78 -4.53 20.20
C HIS A 61 15.68 -4.31 18.99
N ASN A 62 15.63 -5.18 18.00
CA ASN A 62 16.57 -5.31 16.89
C ASN A 62 17.98 -5.78 17.32
N ILE A 63 18.06 -6.47 18.44
CA ILE A 63 19.31 -6.93 19.02
C ILE A 63 20.10 -7.84 18.08
N ILE A 64 19.42 -8.72 17.34
CA ILE A 64 20.04 -9.68 16.40
C ILE A 64 20.77 -8.96 15.28
N ASN A 65 20.18 -7.90 14.73
CA ASN A 65 20.75 -7.18 13.58
C ASN A 65 21.65 -6.01 13.96
N HIS A 66 21.58 -5.54 15.20
CA HIS A 66 22.30 -4.37 15.68
C HIS A 66 23.21 -4.70 16.88
N ASP A 67 22.68 -4.72 18.09
CA ASP A 67 23.47 -4.69 19.32
C ASP A 67 24.42 -5.87 19.46
N ALA A 68 23.95 -7.08 19.19
CA ALA A 68 24.78 -8.28 19.31
C ALA A 68 25.97 -8.26 18.33
N LYS A 69 25.81 -7.72 17.13
CA LYS A 69 26.88 -7.62 16.11
C LYS A 69 28.02 -6.68 16.53
N TYR A 70 27.71 -5.61 17.27
CA TYR A 70 28.72 -4.68 17.76
C TYR A 70 29.37 -5.14 19.07
N LEU A 71 28.61 -5.88 19.89
CA LEU A 71 29.06 -6.26 21.20
C LEU A 71 29.81 -7.59 21.22
N PHE A 72 29.45 -8.57 20.39
CA PHE A 72 29.96 -9.92 20.52
C PHE A 72 30.51 -10.44 19.19
N ASN A 73 31.64 -11.14 19.26
CA ASN A 73 32.15 -11.94 18.15
C ASN A 73 31.38 -13.27 18.11
N GLU A 74 31.38 -13.97 16.98
CA GLU A 74 30.70 -15.27 16.84
C GLU A 74 31.11 -16.31 17.90
N THR A 75 32.35 -16.26 18.37
CA THR A 75 32.91 -17.16 19.42
C THR A 75 32.54 -16.74 20.84
N GLU A 76 32.09 -15.52 21.07
CA GLU A 76 31.71 -14.98 22.39
C GLU A 76 30.20 -15.09 22.64
N ASN A 77 29.42 -15.43 21.61
CA ASN A 77 27.97 -15.48 21.75
C ASN A 77 27.50 -16.76 22.41
N GLN A 78 27.40 -16.72 23.74
CA GLN A 78 26.93 -17.82 24.60
C GLN A 78 25.46 -17.68 25.01
N TRP A 79 24.78 -16.59 24.59
CA TRP A 79 23.41 -16.28 24.97
C TRP A 79 22.41 -16.66 23.90
N ILE A 80 21.21 -17.05 24.33
CA ILE A 80 20.07 -17.19 23.45
C ILE A 80 19.47 -15.79 23.26
N LEU A 81 19.45 -15.31 22.00
CA LEU A 81 18.95 -13.96 21.68
C LEU A 81 17.43 -13.96 21.61
N VAL A 82 16.83 -12.90 22.15
CA VAL A 82 15.38 -12.63 22.08
C VAL A 82 15.16 -11.24 21.53
N ASP A 83 14.59 -11.17 20.34
CA ASP A 83 14.41 -9.91 19.64
C ASP A 83 12.93 -9.53 19.52
N THR A 84 12.53 -8.50 20.24
CA THR A 84 11.13 -8.03 20.22
C THR A 84 10.70 -7.47 18.86
N LEU A 85 11.62 -7.04 18.00
CA LEU A 85 11.26 -6.57 16.66
C LEU A 85 10.70 -7.68 15.75
N TYR A 86 11.18 -8.93 15.92
CA TYR A 86 10.66 -10.08 15.16
C TYR A 86 9.31 -10.56 15.68
N ILE A 87 9.10 -10.48 17.00
CA ILE A 87 7.87 -10.94 17.64
C ILE A 87 6.73 -9.94 17.51
N SER A 88 7.03 -8.64 17.56
CA SER A 88 6.03 -7.58 17.56
C SER A 88 5.09 -7.61 16.34
N PRO A 89 5.54 -7.79 15.07
CA PRO A 89 4.64 -7.89 13.92
C PRO A 89 3.75 -9.15 13.94
N LEU A 90 4.22 -10.22 14.58
CA LEU A 90 3.46 -11.45 14.71
C LEU A 90 2.29 -11.31 15.70
N LEU A 91 2.51 -10.62 16.81
CA LEU A 91 1.52 -10.51 17.89
C LEU A 91 0.68 -9.24 17.83
N PHE A 92 1.15 -8.21 17.14
CA PHE A 92 0.47 -6.93 16.99
C PHE A 92 0.32 -6.53 15.51
N PRO A 93 -0.30 -7.36 14.65
CA PRO A 93 -0.39 -7.12 13.21
C PRO A 93 -1.21 -5.87 12.84
N ASN A 94 -1.99 -5.31 13.79
CA ASN A 94 -2.73 -4.04 13.58
C ASN A 94 -1.87 -2.79 13.76
N ARG A 95 -0.60 -2.93 14.18
CA ARG A 95 0.28 -1.78 14.33
C ARG A 95 1.05 -1.54 13.03
N PRO A 96 1.02 -0.32 12.47
CA PRO A 96 1.79 0.00 11.26
C PRO A 96 3.29 0.13 11.52
N TYR A 97 3.69 0.33 12.79
CA TYR A 97 5.08 0.52 13.20
C TYR A 97 5.41 -0.34 14.40
N HIS A 98 6.60 -0.93 14.37
CA HIS A 98 7.12 -1.79 15.44
C HIS A 98 8.43 -1.25 16.07
N ARG A 99 8.83 -0.04 15.74
CA ARG A 99 9.99 0.63 16.37
C ARG A 99 9.62 1.07 17.79
N LEU A 100 10.60 1.00 18.70
CA LEU A 100 10.46 1.68 20.00
C LEU A 100 10.31 3.19 19.77
N LEU A 101 9.29 3.78 20.38
CA LEU A 101 9.10 5.24 20.32
C LEU A 101 10.22 5.88 21.13
N LYS A 102 11.06 6.70 20.48
CA LYS A 102 11.97 7.61 21.18
C LYS A 102 11.11 8.73 21.76
N ASP A 103 11.27 9.00 23.07
CA ASP A 103 10.51 10.07 23.73
C ASP A 103 10.73 11.40 23.02
N ASP A 104 9.64 12.21 22.91
CA ASP A 104 9.69 13.52 22.29
C ASP A 104 10.81 14.37 22.89
N LYS A 105 11.58 15.04 22.03
CA LYS A 105 12.79 15.82 22.29
C LYS A 105 12.52 17.09 23.15
N LEU A 106 11.90 16.96 24.31
CA LEU A 106 11.57 18.10 25.18
C LEU A 106 12.56 18.36 26.30
N SER A 107 13.57 17.50 26.54
CA SER A 107 14.67 17.82 27.46
C SER A 107 16.01 17.32 26.93
N SER A 108 16.99 18.20 26.83
CA SER A 108 18.31 17.98 26.24
C SER A 108 19.23 17.00 27.01
N GLU A 109 18.85 16.55 28.21
CA GLU A 109 19.68 15.68 29.06
C GLU A 109 19.23 14.20 29.09
N GLN A 110 18.10 13.85 28.47
CA GLN A 110 17.58 12.46 28.42
C GLN A 110 17.61 11.84 27.02
N ILE A 111 18.21 12.51 26.06
CA ILE A 111 18.28 12.06 24.68
C ILE A 111 19.37 11.00 24.61
N ASN A 112 19.00 9.80 24.12
CA ASN A 112 19.88 8.64 23.91
C ASN A 112 20.47 8.01 25.17
N ASN A 113 19.63 7.68 26.16
CA ASN A 113 20.06 6.85 27.27
C ASN A 113 19.67 5.38 27.00
N PRO A 114 20.62 4.47 26.70
CA PRO A 114 20.35 3.09 26.34
C PRO A 114 19.63 2.31 27.45
N VAL A 115 19.77 2.69 28.72
CA VAL A 115 19.02 2.10 29.83
C VAL A 115 17.51 2.37 29.70
N ASN A 116 17.11 3.54 29.21
CA ASN A 116 15.70 3.84 28.98
C ASN A 116 15.12 3.02 27.80
N ASP A 117 15.90 2.80 26.76
CA ASP A 117 15.48 1.97 25.63
C ASP A 117 15.43 0.49 26.04
N CYS A 118 16.31 0.01 26.94
CA CYS A 118 16.15 -1.30 27.61
C CYS A 118 14.83 -1.42 28.37
N LYS A 119 14.39 -0.38 29.12
CA LYS A 119 13.09 -0.39 29.83
C LYS A 119 11.93 -0.50 28.87
N LYS A 120 11.96 0.27 27.76
CA LYS A 120 10.92 0.21 26.73
C LYS A 120 10.87 -1.16 26.03
N ALA A 121 12.04 -1.74 25.72
CA ALA A 121 12.14 -3.08 25.16
C ALA A 121 11.58 -4.15 26.13
N PHE A 122 11.86 -4.02 27.42
CA PHE A 122 11.28 -4.87 28.46
C PHE A 122 9.75 -4.73 28.53
N ASP A 123 9.23 -3.51 28.55
CA ASP A 123 7.78 -3.25 28.58
C ASP A 123 7.08 -3.80 27.33
N LEU A 124 7.73 -3.69 26.15
CA LEU A 124 7.23 -4.30 24.92
C LEU A 124 7.21 -5.83 25.02
N PHE A 125 8.31 -6.43 25.47
CA PHE A 125 8.42 -7.88 25.68
C PHE A 125 7.33 -8.42 26.61
N MET A 126 7.06 -7.73 27.74
CA MET A 126 5.98 -8.14 28.64
C MET A 126 4.60 -8.06 27.99
N LYS A 127 4.37 -7.09 27.12
CA LYS A 127 3.15 -7.02 26.30
C LYS A 127 3.09 -8.16 25.28
N GLU A 128 4.21 -8.52 24.67
CA GLU A 128 4.33 -9.67 23.75
C GLU A 128 4.04 -10.99 24.46
N VAL A 129 4.59 -11.21 25.64
CA VAL A 129 4.29 -12.39 26.48
C VAL A 129 2.80 -12.44 26.83
N GLY A 130 2.21 -11.31 27.23
CA GLY A 130 0.77 -11.21 27.50
C GLY A 130 -0.09 -11.52 26.27
N ALA A 131 0.27 -10.95 25.12
CA ALA A 131 -0.42 -11.19 23.86
C ALA A 131 -0.31 -12.66 23.42
N TRP A 132 0.88 -13.26 23.54
CA TRP A 132 1.09 -14.69 23.27
C TRP A 132 0.17 -15.57 24.11
N LYS A 133 0.12 -15.35 25.43
CA LYS A 133 -0.75 -16.10 26.35
C LYS A 133 -2.24 -15.90 26.07
N ALA A 134 -2.62 -14.78 25.48
CA ALA A 134 -4.01 -14.49 25.09
C ALA A 134 -4.41 -15.13 23.76
N LEU A 135 -3.46 -15.62 22.95
CA LEU A 135 -3.78 -16.35 21.73
C LEU A 135 -4.47 -17.68 22.04
N GLN A 136 -5.39 -18.08 21.17
CA GLN A 136 -6.01 -19.41 21.21
C GLN A 136 -4.95 -20.51 20.98
N ASP A 137 -5.15 -21.66 21.59
CA ASP A 137 -4.22 -22.80 21.54
C ASP A 137 -3.82 -23.19 20.12
N ASN A 138 -4.77 -23.21 19.20
CA ASN A 138 -4.49 -23.52 17.79
C ASN A 138 -3.48 -22.55 17.16
N ARG A 139 -3.60 -21.25 17.44
CA ARG A 139 -2.68 -20.23 16.93
C ARG A 139 -1.32 -20.31 17.57
N GLN A 140 -1.26 -20.56 18.87
CA GLN A 140 0.02 -20.82 19.55
C GLN A 140 0.72 -22.03 18.93
N ASN A 141 -0.02 -23.12 18.69
CA ASN A 141 0.51 -24.32 18.04
C ASN A 141 0.99 -24.04 16.61
N ILE A 142 0.23 -23.26 15.81
CA ILE A 142 0.61 -22.89 14.44
C ILE A 142 1.89 -22.07 14.44
N PHE A 143 1.94 -20.98 15.21
CA PHE A 143 3.10 -20.09 15.21
C PHE A 143 4.34 -20.74 15.81
N SER A 144 4.21 -21.50 16.90
CA SER A 144 5.34 -22.24 17.46
C SER A 144 5.88 -23.30 16.50
N ALA A 145 4.99 -24.08 15.84
CA ALA A 145 5.40 -25.09 14.88
C ALA A 145 6.09 -24.51 13.61
N LEU A 146 5.71 -23.27 13.20
CA LEU A 146 6.35 -22.59 12.07
C LEU A 146 7.70 -21.95 12.42
N LEU A 147 7.90 -21.52 13.67
CA LEU A 147 8.95 -20.56 14.01
C LEU A 147 9.93 -21.03 15.08
N ASN A 148 9.61 -22.07 15.87
CA ASN A 148 10.43 -22.47 17.02
C ASN A 148 11.85 -22.92 16.63
N ASP A 149 12.05 -23.43 15.43
CA ASP A 149 13.36 -23.83 14.88
C ASP A 149 14.14 -22.66 14.23
N LYS A 150 13.55 -21.47 14.16
CA LYS A 150 14.19 -20.29 13.59
C LYS A 150 14.92 -19.51 14.68
N ALA A 151 16.19 -19.22 14.44
CA ALA A 151 17.07 -18.59 15.43
C ALA A 151 16.51 -17.26 15.98
N GLU A 152 15.82 -16.50 15.13
CA GLU A 152 15.25 -15.20 15.46
C GLU A 152 14.04 -15.29 16.41
N PHE A 153 13.40 -16.47 16.51
CA PHE A 153 12.17 -16.69 17.29
C PHE A 153 12.35 -17.67 18.44
N SER A 154 13.28 -18.62 18.32
CA SER A 154 13.47 -19.73 19.27
C SER A 154 13.68 -19.27 20.71
N GLY A 155 14.39 -18.16 20.91
CA GLY A 155 14.61 -17.57 22.23
C GLY A 155 13.32 -17.13 22.92
N PHE A 156 12.42 -16.47 22.19
CA PHE A 156 11.11 -16.07 22.71
C PHE A 156 10.28 -17.31 23.12
N PHE A 157 10.19 -18.29 22.23
CA PHE A 157 9.41 -19.52 22.51
C PHE A 157 9.97 -20.33 23.67
N SER A 158 11.29 -20.34 23.85
CA SER A 158 11.95 -20.96 25.01
C SER A 158 11.54 -20.28 26.32
N ILE A 159 11.46 -18.95 26.34
CA ILE A 159 11.05 -18.21 27.57
C ILE A 159 9.57 -18.41 27.87
N VAL A 160 8.68 -18.36 26.85
CA VAL A 160 7.24 -18.52 27.10
C VAL A 160 6.80 -19.98 27.29
N GLY A 161 7.71 -20.95 27.09
CA GLY A 161 7.47 -22.35 27.35
C GLY A 161 6.47 -22.99 26.39
N THR A 162 6.72 -22.91 25.07
CA THR A 162 5.85 -23.53 24.06
C THR A 162 5.95 -25.06 24.08
N LYS A 163 4.80 -25.73 23.84
CA LYS A 163 4.77 -27.18 23.64
C LYS A 163 5.02 -27.51 22.19
N GLU A 164 5.72 -28.62 21.94
CA GLU A 164 5.90 -29.12 20.59
C GLU A 164 4.57 -29.64 20.01
N TYR A 165 4.20 -29.21 18.83
CA TYR A 165 2.99 -29.67 18.15
C TYR A 165 3.30 -30.87 17.25
N HIS A 166 2.74 -32.03 17.58
CA HIS A 166 2.97 -33.29 16.85
C HIS A 166 1.87 -33.63 15.83
N GLY A 167 0.88 -32.77 15.64
CA GLY A 167 -0.22 -32.98 14.70
C GLY A 167 0.11 -32.57 13.26
N ASN A 168 -0.87 -32.71 12.37
CA ASN A 168 -0.75 -32.24 11.00
C ASN A 168 -0.96 -30.71 10.94
N LEU A 169 0.15 -29.97 10.83
CA LEU A 169 0.15 -28.51 10.84
C LEU A 169 -0.66 -27.91 9.66
N ALA A 170 -0.55 -28.47 8.47
CA ALA A 170 -1.29 -27.96 7.31
C ALA A 170 -2.82 -28.13 7.48
N LYS A 171 -3.24 -29.26 8.08
CA LYS A 171 -4.66 -29.46 8.42
C LYS A 171 -5.12 -28.44 9.47
N LEU A 172 -4.35 -28.21 10.50
CA LEU A 172 -4.66 -27.24 11.55
C LEU A 172 -4.81 -25.83 10.98
N ILE A 173 -3.91 -25.41 10.09
CA ILE A 173 -3.99 -24.10 9.41
C ILE A 173 -5.27 -24.00 8.55
N ARG A 174 -5.61 -25.04 7.78
CA ARG A 174 -6.84 -25.04 6.97
C ARG A 174 -8.10 -24.93 7.82
N GLU A 175 -8.13 -25.57 8.98
CA GLU A 175 -9.26 -25.52 9.91
C GLU A 175 -9.37 -24.15 10.60
N GLU A 176 -8.30 -23.62 11.12
CA GLU A 176 -8.26 -22.35 11.86
C GLU A 176 -8.57 -21.13 10.95
N TYR A 177 -8.09 -21.18 9.69
CA TYR A 177 -8.28 -20.10 8.72
C TYR A 177 -9.34 -20.42 7.64
N LYS A 178 -10.28 -21.33 7.97
CA LYS A 178 -11.40 -21.67 7.08
C LYS A 178 -12.19 -20.41 6.70
N GLY A 179 -12.48 -20.24 5.40
CA GLY A 179 -13.15 -19.05 4.86
C GLY A 179 -12.30 -17.78 4.79
N LYS A 180 -11.07 -17.79 5.35
CA LYS A 180 -10.14 -16.64 5.31
C LYS A 180 -9.01 -16.81 4.30
N ILE A 181 -8.71 -18.04 3.91
CA ILE A 181 -7.70 -18.40 2.89
C ILE A 181 -8.29 -19.37 1.87
N CYS A 182 -7.64 -19.48 0.71
CA CYS A 182 -8.02 -20.48 -0.30
C CYS A 182 -7.77 -21.90 0.23
N THR A 183 -8.81 -22.74 0.24
CA THR A 183 -8.67 -24.14 0.70
C THR A 183 -7.77 -24.99 -0.20
N ASN A 184 -7.56 -24.57 -1.46
CA ASN A 184 -6.70 -25.24 -2.44
C ASN A 184 -5.29 -24.60 -2.52
N ALA A 185 -4.92 -23.73 -1.57
CA ALA A 185 -3.55 -23.26 -1.44
C ALA A 185 -2.64 -24.43 -1.01
N ASP A 186 -1.46 -24.51 -1.59
CA ASP A 186 -0.46 -25.53 -1.22
C ASP A 186 0.22 -25.17 0.10
N ILE A 187 -0.51 -25.43 1.19
CA ILE A 187 -0.07 -25.09 2.56
C ILE A 187 1.20 -25.83 2.93
N GLU A 188 1.34 -27.09 2.50
CA GLU A 188 2.51 -27.93 2.76
C GLU A 188 3.78 -27.33 2.14
N LEU A 189 3.69 -26.85 0.89
CA LEU A 189 4.78 -26.16 0.20
C LEU A 189 5.14 -24.85 0.90
N LEU A 190 4.12 -24.08 1.34
CA LEU A 190 4.34 -22.80 2.01
C LEU A 190 4.99 -23.00 3.39
N ILE A 191 4.59 -24.00 4.17
CA ILE A 191 5.22 -24.34 5.44
C ILE A 191 6.68 -24.71 5.23
N SER A 192 6.99 -25.53 4.23
CA SER A 192 8.36 -26.01 3.99
C SER A 192 9.31 -24.92 3.52
N ASN A 193 8.86 -24.03 2.61
CA ASN A 193 9.74 -23.08 1.94
C ASN A 193 9.73 -21.69 2.57
N TYR A 194 8.62 -21.29 3.22
CA TYR A 194 8.38 -19.90 3.67
C TYR A 194 7.71 -19.87 5.07
N PRO A 195 8.22 -20.57 6.09
CA PRO A 195 7.54 -20.67 7.37
C PRO A 195 7.38 -19.32 8.08
N VAL A 196 8.37 -18.42 7.99
CA VAL A 196 8.32 -17.10 8.63
C VAL A 196 7.31 -16.19 7.92
N GLU A 197 7.39 -16.11 6.60
CA GLU A 197 6.42 -15.34 5.80
C GLU A 197 5.00 -15.88 5.96
N MET A 198 4.86 -17.21 6.10
CA MET A 198 3.58 -17.86 6.38
C MET A 198 3.02 -17.40 7.74
N ALA A 199 3.82 -17.40 8.79
CA ALA A 199 3.40 -16.97 10.12
C ALA A 199 2.94 -15.50 10.12
N TYR A 200 3.71 -14.58 9.53
CA TYR A 200 3.32 -13.18 9.41
C TYR A 200 2.08 -12.98 8.53
N SER A 201 1.95 -13.75 7.43
CA SER A 201 0.76 -13.70 6.59
C SER A 201 -0.49 -14.13 7.33
N LEU A 202 -0.42 -15.24 8.07
CA LEU A 202 -1.54 -15.75 8.87
C LEU A 202 -1.95 -14.78 9.98
N SER A 203 -0.97 -14.17 10.64
CA SER A 203 -1.23 -13.13 11.64
C SER A 203 -1.96 -11.91 11.04
N LEU A 204 -1.50 -11.41 9.89
CA LEU A 204 -2.11 -10.27 9.20
C LEU A 204 -3.52 -10.60 8.67
N ILE A 205 -3.72 -11.80 8.12
CA ILE A 205 -5.01 -12.27 7.60
C ILE A 205 -6.10 -12.29 8.69
N ASP A 206 -5.71 -12.52 9.92
CA ASP A 206 -6.65 -12.61 11.03
C ASP A 206 -7.15 -11.26 11.53
N THR A 207 -6.50 -10.17 11.13
CA THR A 207 -6.95 -8.83 11.53
C THR A 207 -8.24 -8.44 10.81
N THR A 208 -9.16 -7.84 11.55
CA THR A 208 -10.37 -7.21 10.99
C THR A 208 -10.15 -5.72 10.70
N ASP A 209 -9.06 -5.17 11.20
CA ASP A 209 -8.71 -3.77 11.03
C ASP A 209 -8.03 -3.56 9.67
N TYR A 210 -8.69 -2.85 8.78
CA TYR A 210 -8.17 -2.54 7.44
C TYR A 210 -6.99 -1.54 7.44
N HIS A 211 -6.71 -0.90 8.58
CA HIS A 211 -5.48 -0.11 8.77
C HIS A 211 -4.24 -0.97 8.99
N SER A 212 -4.40 -2.27 9.19
CA SER A 212 -3.28 -3.19 9.32
C SER A 212 -2.50 -3.27 8.03
N ILE A 213 -1.17 -3.24 8.15
CA ILE A 213 -0.27 -3.43 7.00
C ILE A 213 0.86 -4.36 7.39
N THR A 214 1.46 -5.01 6.41
CA THR A 214 2.75 -5.65 6.61
C THR A 214 3.80 -4.56 6.85
N PRO A 215 4.50 -4.55 7.98
CA PRO A 215 5.52 -3.55 8.26
C PRO A 215 6.61 -3.54 7.19
N SER A 216 7.12 -2.36 6.84
CA SER A 216 8.19 -2.22 5.85
C SER A 216 9.43 -3.02 6.19
N TRP A 217 9.69 -3.21 7.48
CA TRP A 217 10.78 -4.06 7.97
C TRP A 217 10.57 -5.53 7.57
N VAL A 218 9.35 -6.08 7.70
CA VAL A 218 9.03 -7.45 7.25
C VAL A 218 9.19 -7.57 5.74
N LEU A 219 8.67 -6.63 4.96
CA LEU A 219 8.80 -6.62 3.49
C LEU A 219 10.26 -6.56 3.03
N HIS A 220 11.15 -5.90 3.80
CA HIS A 220 12.56 -5.81 3.48
C HIS A 220 13.33 -7.11 3.82
N ASN A 221 13.06 -7.69 5.00
CA ASN A 221 13.79 -8.86 5.48
C ASN A 221 13.21 -10.18 4.94
N TYR A 222 11.93 -10.20 4.62
CA TYR A 222 11.20 -11.37 4.09
C TYR A 222 10.49 -11.02 2.78
N PRO A 223 11.22 -10.81 1.68
CA PRO A 223 10.66 -10.33 0.41
C PRO A 223 9.65 -11.31 -0.22
N CYS A 224 9.69 -12.59 0.14
CA CYS A 224 8.71 -13.58 -0.30
C CYS A 224 7.34 -13.44 0.36
N PHE A 225 7.19 -12.57 1.37
CA PHE A 225 5.90 -12.32 2.03
C PHE A 225 4.78 -11.99 1.03
N GLU A 226 5.07 -11.08 0.07
CA GLU A 226 4.07 -10.66 -0.93
C GLU A 226 3.61 -11.84 -1.81
N THR A 227 4.51 -12.78 -2.10
CA THR A 227 4.18 -14.02 -2.83
C THR A 227 3.34 -14.97 -1.98
N VAL A 228 3.70 -15.15 -0.71
CA VAL A 228 2.99 -16.07 0.20
C VAL A 228 1.54 -15.60 0.43
N ILE A 229 1.33 -14.33 0.78
CA ILE A 229 -0.03 -13.82 1.04
C ILE A 229 -0.89 -13.89 -0.23
N ARG A 230 -0.30 -13.68 -1.42
CA ARG A 230 -0.99 -13.83 -2.70
C ARG A 230 -1.38 -15.28 -2.98
N LEU A 231 -0.50 -16.25 -2.71
CA LEU A 231 -0.81 -17.67 -2.88
C LEU A 231 -1.90 -18.15 -1.91
N LEU A 232 -1.97 -17.57 -0.72
CA LEU A 232 -3.02 -17.86 0.26
C LEU A 232 -4.37 -17.24 -0.11
N ARG A 233 -4.40 -16.05 -0.71
CA ARG A 233 -5.62 -15.24 -0.80
C ARG A 233 -5.93 -14.65 -2.18
N HIS A 234 -4.96 -14.47 -3.06
CA HIS A 234 -5.13 -13.73 -4.31
C HIS A 234 -4.89 -14.58 -5.57
N LYS A 235 -4.89 -15.90 -5.43
CA LYS A 235 -4.84 -16.85 -6.54
C LYS A 235 -6.12 -17.66 -6.56
N LYS A 236 -6.99 -17.38 -7.55
CA LYS A 236 -8.27 -18.08 -7.71
C LYS A 236 -8.05 -19.56 -7.92
N CYS A 237 -8.68 -20.39 -7.12
CA CYS A 237 -8.62 -21.83 -7.27
C CYS A 237 -9.57 -22.33 -8.38
N TYR A 238 -9.19 -23.44 -9.01
CA TYR A 238 -9.93 -24.01 -10.15
C TYR A 238 -11.36 -24.47 -9.79
N ASN A 239 -11.50 -25.14 -8.63
CA ASN A 239 -12.79 -25.73 -8.24
C ASN A 239 -13.73 -24.77 -7.50
N GLY A 240 -13.27 -23.56 -7.23
CA GLY A 240 -13.96 -22.63 -6.34
C GLY A 240 -13.98 -23.13 -4.88
N CYS A 241 -13.73 -22.25 -3.94
CA CYS A 241 -13.89 -22.53 -2.52
C CYS A 241 -14.65 -21.36 -1.88
N GLU A 242 -15.06 -21.52 -0.63
CA GLU A 242 -15.81 -20.50 0.10
C GLU A 242 -15.14 -19.12 0.04
N TYR A 243 -13.83 -19.06 0.33
CA TYR A 243 -13.06 -17.83 0.25
C TYR A 243 -12.99 -17.27 -1.18
N CYS A 244 -12.60 -18.09 -2.17
CA CYS A 244 -12.48 -17.62 -3.55
C CYS A 244 -13.82 -17.20 -4.15
N ASN A 245 -14.89 -17.91 -3.86
CA ASN A 245 -16.22 -17.57 -4.33
C ASN A 245 -16.70 -16.21 -3.79
N SER A 246 -16.41 -15.92 -2.53
CA SER A 246 -16.72 -14.62 -1.93
C SER A 246 -15.79 -13.51 -2.45
N PHE A 247 -14.48 -13.74 -2.42
CA PHE A 247 -13.49 -12.71 -2.77
C PHE A 247 -13.55 -12.32 -4.26
N PHE A 248 -13.65 -13.31 -5.17
CA PHE A 248 -13.69 -13.06 -6.62
C PHE A 248 -15.09 -12.71 -7.16
N ASP A 249 -16.12 -12.64 -6.32
CA ASP A 249 -17.45 -12.19 -6.73
C ASP A 249 -17.48 -10.67 -6.89
N VAL A 250 -17.20 -10.22 -8.13
CA VAL A 250 -17.19 -8.79 -8.46
C VAL A 250 -18.57 -8.14 -8.34
N HIS A 251 -19.69 -8.90 -8.49
CA HIS A 251 -21.04 -8.36 -8.35
C HIS A 251 -21.40 -8.08 -6.89
N GLN A 252 -21.10 -9.01 -5.99
CA GLN A 252 -21.30 -8.82 -4.57
C GLN A 252 -20.45 -7.65 -4.05
N ASN A 253 -19.19 -7.58 -4.47
CA ASN A 253 -18.29 -6.50 -4.09
C ASN A 253 -18.71 -5.15 -4.71
N LEU A 254 -19.18 -5.11 -5.96
CA LEU A 254 -19.75 -3.93 -6.58
C LEU A 254 -20.92 -3.36 -5.77
N LYS A 255 -21.83 -4.23 -5.33
CA LYS A 255 -22.94 -3.85 -4.47
C LYS A 255 -22.49 -3.36 -3.10
N THR A 256 -21.52 -4.04 -2.50
CA THR A 256 -21.00 -3.72 -1.16
C THR A 256 -20.30 -2.37 -1.12
N PHE A 257 -19.41 -2.08 -2.10
CA PHE A 257 -18.63 -0.84 -2.10
C PHE A 257 -19.36 0.35 -2.72
N PHE A 258 -20.11 0.11 -3.79
CA PHE A 258 -20.68 1.19 -4.61
C PHE A 258 -22.21 1.25 -4.62
N GLY A 259 -22.89 0.25 -4.06
CA GLY A 259 -24.35 0.16 -4.07
C GLY A 259 -24.93 -0.18 -5.45
N TYR A 260 -24.11 -0.52 -6.45
CA TYR A 260 -24.58 -0.85 -7.79
C TYR A 260 -24.89 -2.34 -7.93
N ASN A 261 -26.01 -2.66 -8.57
CA ASN A 261 -26.41 -4.05 -8.80
C ASN A 261 -25.80 -4.66 -10.07
N GLN A 262 -25.35 -3.83 -11.03
CA GLN A 262 -24.88 -4.28 -12.33
C GLN A 262 -23.73 -3.39 -12.84
N PHE A 263 -22.82 -4.00 -13.60
CA PHE A 263 -21.83 -3.30 -14.40
C PHE A 263 -22.49 -2.68 -15.65
N ARG A 264 -21.83 -1.71 -16.24
CA ARG A 264 -22.25 -1.19 -17.55
C ARG A 264 -21.85 -2.16 -18.65
N THR A 265 -22.73 -2.27 -19.64
CA THR A 265 -22.43 -2.97 -20.91
C THR A 265 -22.14 -1.95 -21.99
N TYR A 266 -21.36 -2.34 -22.99
CA TYR A 266 -21.04 -1.56 -24.17
C TYR A 266 -21.46 -2.35 -25.40
N GLU A 267 -22.41 -1.84 -26.18
CA GLU A 267 -22.97 -2.53 -27.35
C GLU A 267 -23.44 -3.96 -27.04
N GLY A 268 -23.95 -4.19 -25.81
CA GLY A 268 -24.38 -5.49 -25.32
C GLY A 268 -23.28 -6.34 -24.67
N GLU A 269 -22.01 -5.96 -24.81
CA GLU A 269 -20.87 -6.71 -24.25
C GLU A 269 -20.56 -6.28 -22.82
N PRO A 270 -20.28 -7.22 -21.88
CA PRO A 270 -19.99 -6.94 -20.48
C PRO A 270 -18.52 -6.53 -20.25
N LEU A 271 -17.99 -5.61 -21.07
CA LEU A 271 -16.56 -5.25 -21.09
C LEU A 271 -16.08 -4.69 -19.76
N GLN A 272 -16.90 -3.87 -19.06
CA GLN A 272 -16.52 -3.31 -17.76
C GLN A 272 -16.36 -4.42 -16.70
N GLU A 273 -17.30 -5.36 -16.68
CA GLU A 273 -17.26 -6.52 -15.79
C GLU A 273 -16.04 -7.40 -16.08
N ASN A 274 -15.83 -7.73 -17.37
CA ASN A 274 -14.72 -8.58 -17.79
C ASN A 274 -13.36 -7.94 -17.46
N ALA A 275 -13.20 -6.65 -17.66
CA ALA A 275 -11.98 -5.92 -17.28
C ALA A 275 -11.78 -5.90 -15.75
N ALA A 276 -12.83 -5.72 -14.96
CA ALA A 276 -12.74 -5.80 -13.49
C ALA A 276 -12.37 -7.21 -13.02
N LYS A 277 -12.96 -8.26 -13.62
CA LYS A 277 -12.59 -9.67 -13.35
C LYS A 277 -11.14 -9.96 -13.70
N ALA A 278 -10.68 -9.53 -14.88
CA ALA A 278 -9.29 -9.70 -15.29
C ALA A 278 -8.33 -8.98 -14.33
N ALA A 279 -8.70 -7.78 -13.86
CA ALA A 279 -7.91 -7.07 -12.87
C ALA A 279 -7.79 -7.88 -11.57
N ILE A 280 -8.89 -8.30 -10.96
CA ILE A 280 -8.84 -9.03 -9.68
C ILE A 280 -8.19 -10.42 -9.81
N GLU A 281 -8.16 -11.00 -11.00
CA GLU A 281 -7.42 -12.23 -11.32
C GLU A 281 -5.91 -12.00 -11.51
N GLY A 282 -5.40 -10.78 -11.27
CA GLY A 282 -3.98 -10.46 -11.37
C GLY A 282 -3.47 -10.25 -12.80
N LYS A 283 -4.35 -10.11 -13.80
CA LYS A 283 -3.95 -9.89 -15.20
C LYS A 283 -3.63 -8.42 -15.45
N SER A 284 -2.69 -8.17 -16.35
CA SER A 284 -2.46 -6.84 -16.91
C SER A 284 -3.42 -6.59 -18.06
N LEU A 285 -3.93 -5.35 -18.18
CA LEU A 285 -4.98 -5.05 -19.16
C LEU A 285 -4.86 -3.64 -19.75
N LEU A 286 -5.43 -3.48 -20.94
CA LEU A 286 -5.70 -2.20 -21.57
C LEU A 286 -7.20 -2.08 -21.83
N ALA A 287 -7.85 -1.12 -21.15
CA ALA A 287 -9.28 -0.88 -21.28
C ALA A 287 -9.54 0.46 -22.02
N ILE A 288 -10.32 0.40 -23.08
CA ILE A 288 -10.70 1.55 -23.91
C ILE A 288 -12.20 1.75 -23.79
N PHE A 289 -12.59 2.65 -22.90
CA PHE A 289 -13.99 2.97 -22.65
C PHE A 289 -14.25 4.46 -22.86
N PRO A 290 -15.39 4.85 -23.42
CA PRO A 290 -15.68 6.26 -23.71
C PRO A 290 -15.67 7.10 -22.42
N THR A 291 -15.47 8.40 -22.55
CA THR A 291 -15.60 9.35 -21.42
C THR A 291 -16.99 9.22 -20.80
N GLY A 292 -17.06 9.19 -19.46
CA GLY A 292 -18.31 8.89 -18.74
C GLY A 292 -18.73 7.42 -18.77
N GLY A 293 -17.95 6.54 -19.40
CA GLY A 293 -18.23 5.11 -19.50
C GLY A 293 -17.94 4.30 -18.22
N GLY A 294 -17.46 4.93 -17.14
CA GLY A 294 -17.21 4.22 -15.87
C GLY A 294 -15.83 3.57 -15.78
N LYS A 295 -14.81 4.10 -16.48
CA LYS A 295 -13.41 3.67 -16.37
C LYS A 295 -12.92 3.58 -14.92
N SER A 296 -13.23 4.60 -14.12
CA SER A 296 -12.78 4.69 -12.72
C SER A 296 -13.26 3.51 -11.88
N LEU A 297 -14.52 3.12 -12.01
CA LEU A 297 -15.08 1.98 -11.29
C LEU A 297 -14.32 0.67 -11.60
N THR A 298 -13.87 0.51 -12.85
CA THR A 298 -13.19 -0.71 -13.32
C THR A 298 -11.86 -0.97 -12.62
N PHE A 299 -11.18 0.07 -12.13
CA PHE A 299 -9.96 -0.10 -11.34
C PHE A 299 -10.16 0.17 -9.83
N GLN A 300 -11.13 1.01 -9.45
CA GLN A 300 -11.40 1.29 -8.04
C GLN A 300 -11.95 0.06 -7.32
N LEU A 301 -12.85 -0.69 -7.96
CA LEU A 301 -13.41 -1.89 -7.35
C LEU A 301 -12.34 -2.96 -7.06
N PRO A 302 -11.51 -3.40 -8.02
CA PRO A 302 -10.42 -4.32 -7.72
C PRO A 302 -9.45 -3.80 -6.66
N ALA A 303 -9.11 -2.50 -6.68
CA ALA A 303 -8.22 -1.89 -5.69
C ALA A 303 -8.75 -1.98 -4.26
N LEU A 304 -10.06 -1.75 -4.06
CA LEU A 304 -10.71 -1.88 -2.75
C LEU A 304 -10.79 -3.36 -2.30
N MET A 305 -11.06 -4.27 -3.24
CA MET A 305 -11.06 -5.71 -2.97
C MET A 305 -9.67 -6.20 -2.54
N GLU A 306 -8.62 -5.81 -3.26
CA GLU A 306 -7.22 -6.14 -2.93
C GLU A 306 -6.79 -5.47 -1.62
N GLY A 307 -7.21 -4.24 -1.37
CA GLY A 307 -6.97 -3.54 -0.11
C GLY A 307 -7.51 -4.31 1.09
N ARG A 308 -8.75 -4.80 1.02
CA ARG A 308 -9.37 -5.61 2.10
C ARG A 308 -8.78 -7.00 2.22
N SER A 309 -8.36 -7.62 1.12
CA SER A 309 -7.89 -9.00 1.11
C SER A 309 -6.46 -9.14 1.58
N VAL A 310 -5.54 -8.38 0.98
CA VAL A 310 -4.09 -8.53 1.18
C VAL A 310 -3.44 -7.25 1.71
N HIS A 311 -4.23 -6.29 2.16
CA HIS A 311 -3.78 -4.95 2.60
C HIS A 311 -2.91 -4.25 1.56
N GLY A 312 -3.23 -4.51 0.28
CA GLY A 312 -2.48 -4.04 -0.86
C GLY A 312 -2.74 -2.56 -1.18
N LEU A 313 -1.76 -1.94 -1.82
CA LEU A 313 -1.85 -0.58 -2.35
C LEU A 313 -1.91 -0.61 -3.87
N THR A 314 -2.97 -0.06 -4.45
CA THR A 314 -3.05 0.22 -5.89
C THR A 314 -2.58 1.65 -6.14
N VAL A 315 -1.60 1.82 -7.02
CA VAL A 315 -1.05 3.13 -7.40
C VAL A 315 -1.68 3.58 -8.70
N ILE A 316 -2.44 4.67 -8.66
CA ILE A 316 -3.13 5.25 -9.83
C ILE A 316 -2.32 6.45 -10.32
N ILE A 317 -1.83 6.37 -11.54
CA ILE A 317 -1.05 7.42 -12.20
C ILE A 317 -1.97 8.13 -13.18
N SER A 318 -2.26 9.40 -12.93
CA SER A 318 -3.14 10.24 -13.77
C SER A 318 -2.50 11.60 -14.06
N PRO A 319 -2.65 12.15 -15.27
CA PRO A 319 -1.97 13.38 -15.68
C PRO A 319 -2.65 14.66 -15.18
N LEU A 320 -3.88 14.57 -14.67
CA LEU A 320 -4.71 15.71 -14.33
C LEU A 320 -4.99 15.75 -12.83
N GLN A 321 -4.36 16.71 -12.14
CA GLN A 321 -4.44 16.85 -10.69
C GLN A 321 -5.87 17.16 -10.18
N SER A 322 -6.64 17.97 -10.92
CA SER A 322 -8.06 18.22 -10.59
C SER A 322 -8.89 16.95 -10.67
N LEU A 323 -8.69 16.12 -11.71
CA LEU A 323 -9.40 14.86 -11.86
C LEU A 323 -9.07 13.87 -10.73
N MET A 324 -7.81 13.81 -10.30
CA MET A 324 -7.42 12.97 -9.16
C MET A 324 -8.15 13.38 -7.88
N LYS A 325 -8.24 14.69 -7.62
CA LYS A 325 -8.97 15.24 -6.48
C LYS A 325 -10.46 14.87 -6.58
N ASP A 326 -11.09 15.11 -7.72
CA ASP A 326 -12.51 14.79 -7.94
C ASP A 326 -12.78 13.28 -7.74
N GLN A 327 -11.87 12.40 -8.15
CA GLN A 327 -11.99 10.95 -7.93
C GLN A 327 -11.95 10.60 -6.44
N VAL A 328 -11.05 11.21 -5.68
CA VAL A 328 -10.93 10.98 -4.22
C VAL A 328 -12.15 11.56 -3.50
N ASP A 329 -12.57 12.78 -3.83
CA ASP A 329 -13.74 13.43 -3.23
C ASP A 329 -15.02 12.61 -3.49
N ASN A 330 -15.25 12.16 -4.71
CA ASN A 330 -16.38 11.29 -5.08
C ASN A 330 -16.40 9.94 -4.32
N LEU A 331 -15.24 9.36 -4.00
CA LEU A 331 -15.17 8.15 -3.17
C LEU A 331 -15.50 8.49 -1.71
N THR A 332 -14.96 9.59 -1.19
CA THR A 332 -15.21 10.08 0.18
C THR A 332 -16.69 10.39 0.40
N ASP A 333 -17.37 11.03 -0.55
CA ASP A 333 -18.80 11.31 -0.50
C ASP A 333 -19.67 10.04 -0.43
N ARG A 334 -19.12 8.90 -0.89
CA ARG A 334 -19.75 7.57 -0.78
C ARG A 334 -19.36 6.82 0.50
N GLY A 335 -18.59 7.45 1.40
CA GLY A 335 -18.09 6.82 2.61
C GLY A 335 -16.86 5.92 2.39
N ILE A 336 -16.25 5.94 1.21
CA ILE A 336 -15.02 5.20 0.88
C ILE A 336 -13.82 6.12 1.17
N THR A 337 -13.20 5.93 2.32
CA THR A 337 -12.10 6.79 2.80
C THR A 337 -10.71 6.26 2.45
N GLU A 338 -10.60 5.09 1.84
CA GLU A 338 -9.35 4.39 1.52
C GLU A 338 -8.59 4.97 0.32
N ALA A 339 -9.08 6.08 -0.25
CA ALA A 339 -8.44 6.77 -1.36
C ALA A 339 -7.68 8.02 -0.89
N VAL A 340 -6.48 8.21 -1.41
CA VAL A 340 -5.61 9.35 -1.11
C VAL A 340 -5.00 9.87 -2.40
N THR A 341 -4.90 11.20 -2.54
CA THR A 341 -4.08 11.83 -3.58
C THR A 341 -2.86 12.53 -2.98
N ILE A 342 -1.74 12.46 -3.68
CA ILE A 342 -0.53 13.25 -3.37
C ILE A 342 -0.13 13.98 -4.66
N ASN A 343 -0.17 15.30 -4.63
CA ASN A 343 0.15 16.14 -5.78
C ASN A 343 0.94 17.40 -5.40
N GLY A 344 1.44 18.11 -6.40
CA GLY A 344 2.28 19.29 -6.22
C GLY A 344 1.55 20.56 -5.75
N MET A 345 0.21 20.59 -5.81
CA MET A 345 -0.60 21.76 -5.41
C MET A 345 -1.04 21.71 -3.93
N MET A 346 -0.80 20.57 -3.27
CA MET A 346 -1.16 20.43 -1.84
C MET A 346 -0.24 21.27 -0.97
N ASP A 347 -0.83 21.91 0.04
CA ASP A 347 -0.05 22.54 1.10
C ASP A 347 0.77 21.50 1.88
N PRO A 348 1.86 21.90 2.56
CA PRO A 348 2.76 20.97 3.24
C PRO A 348 2.10 20.11 4.32
N ILE A 349 1.10 20.63 5.04
CA ILE A 349 0.41 19.93 6.13
C ILE A 349 -0.48 18.84 5.56
N THR A 350 -1.36 19.19 4.63
CA THR A 350 -2.26 18.25 3.94
C THR A 350 -1.46 17.16 3.22
N ARG A 351 -0.32 17.53 2.59
CA ARG A 351 0.57 16.56 1.96
C ARG A 351 1.20 15.61 2.97
N SER A 352 1.63 16.10 4.13
CA SER A 352 2.21 15.27 5.19
C SER A 352 1.18 14.28 5.75
N LEU A 353 -0.06 14.73 5.98
CA LEU A 353 -1.16 13.87 6.41
C LEU A 353 -1.50 12.80 5.36
N ALA A 354 -1.53 13.15 4.08
CA ALA A 354 -1.76 12.20 3.00
C ALA A 354 -0.65 11.12 2.94
N ILE A 355 0.61 11.52 3.09
CA ILE A 355 1.75 10.61 3.18
C ILE A 355 1.58 9.66 4.37
N GLN A 356 1.25 10.20 5.54
CA GLN A 356 1.05 9.41 6.76
C GLN A 356 -0.09 8.39 6.60
N ARG A 357 -1.21 8.77 6.01
CA ARG A 357 -2.33 7.86 5.72
C ARG A 357 -1.91 6.69 4.84
N VAL A 358 -1.09 6.93 3.81
CA VAL A 358 -0.55 5.85 2.98
C VAL A 358 0.39 4.97 3.79
N GLN A 359 1.27 5.54 4.60
CA GLN A 359 2.24 4.80 5.41
C GLN A 359 1.58 3.97 6.50
N ASN A 360 0.49 4.45 7.09
CA ASN A 360 -0.25 3.77 8.16
C ASN A 360 -1.21 2.68 7.65
N GLY A 361 -1.36 2.51 6.31
CA GLY A 361 -2.27 1.51 5.76
C GLY A 361 -3.71 1.96 5.59
N GLU A 362 -4.03 3.22 5.88
CA GLU A 362 -5.37 3.80 5.71
C GLU A 362 -5.78 3.95 4.24
N ALA A 363 -4.81 3.86 3.32
CA ALA A 363 -5.04 3.98 1.89
C ALA A 363 -4.81 2.66 1.17
N SER A 364 -5.80 2.24 0.39
CA SER A 364 -5.70 1.16 -0.62
C SER A 364 -5.55 1.72 -2.03
N LEU A 365 -5.92 2.99 -2.26
CA LEU A 365 -5.76 3.69 -3.54
C LEU A 365 -4.92 4.96 -3.34
N LEU A 366 -3.82 5.04 -4.07
CA LEU A 366 -2.95 6.22 -4.10
C LEU A 366 -2.95 6.84 -5.50
N TYR A 367 -3.50 8.05 -5.62
CA TYR A 367 -3.47 8.84 -6.86
C TYR A 367 -2.27 9.76 -6.88
N ILE A 368 -1.45 9.65 -7.92
CA ILE A 368 -0.27 10.51 -8.14
C ILE A 368 -0.13 10.94 -9.61
N ALA A 369 0.50 12.08 -9.82
CA ALA A 369 0.90 12.50 -11.16
C ALA A 369 2.17 11.75 -11.62
N PRO A 370 2.36 11.52 -12.93
CA PRO A 370 3.49 10.71 -13.43
C PRO A 370 4.86 11.28 -13.04
N GLU A 371 5.03 12.59 -12.99
CA GLU A 371 6.25 13.26 -12.55
C GLU A 371 6.62 12.97 -11.08
N MET A 372 5.63 12.64 -10.25
CA MET A 372 5.85 12.31 -8.83
C MET A 372 6.62 11.00 -8.63
N LEU A 373 6.66 10.11 -9.63
CA LEU A 373 7.47 8.88 -9.56
C LEU A 373 8.98 9.17 -9.48
N ARG A 374 9.42 10.38 -9.82
CA ARG A 374 10.83 10.82 -9.65
C ARG A 374 11.14 11.26 -8.22
N SER A 375 10.13 11.39 -7.37
CA SER A 375 10.28 11.81 -5.97
C SER A 375 10.81 10.69 -5.10
N ASN A 376 11.91 10.93 -4.39
CA ASN A 376 12.44 10.00 -3.40
C ASN A 376 11.43 9.71 -2.27
N THR A 377 10.59 10.69 -1.91
CA THR A 377 9.53 10.50 -0.92
C THR A 377 8.51 9.48 -1.40
N ILE A 378 8.02 9.60 -2.63
CA ILE A 378 7.07 8.65 -3.21
C ILE A 378 7.71 7.26 -3.31
N LYS A 379 8.94 7.18 -3.83
CA LYS A 379 9.65 5.91 -3.90
C LYS A 379 9.74 5.23 -2.53
N ARG A 380 10.14 5.97 -1.48
CA ARG A 380 10.24 5.45 -0.10
C ARG A 380 8.90 4.96 0.43
N ILE A 381 7.80 5.68 0.17
CA ILE A 381 6.45 5.27 0.58
C ILE A 381 6.05 3.96 -0.11
N LEU A 382 6.27 3.85 -1.42
CA LEU A 382 5.93 2.66 -2.17
C LEU A 382 6.77 1.46 -1.72
N MET A 383 8.07 1.65 -1.46
CA MET A 383 8.95 0.60 -0.92
C MET A 383 8.49 0.07 0.44
N ALA A 384 7.81 0.90 1.24
CA ALA A 384 7.27 0.54 2.55
C ALA A 384 5.89 -0.14 2.50
N ARG A 385 5.29 -0.30 1.32
CA ARG A 385 3.95 -0.87 1.15
C ARG A 385 3.97 -2.06 0.20
N HIS A 386 2.98 -2.95 0.36
CA HIS A 386 2.67 -4.00 -0.60
C HIS A 386 1.91 -3.40 -1.77
N VAL A 387 2.61 -3.08 -2.87
CA VAL A 387 1.98 -2.56 -4.10
C VAL A 387 1.48 -3.73 -4.94
N VAL A 388 0.17 -3.84 -5.09
CA VAL A 388 -0.49 -4.95 -5.80
C VAL A 388 -0.75 -4.65 -7.27
N ARG A 389 -0.85 -3.36 -7.66
CA ARG A 389 -1.15 -2.97 -9.04
C ARG A 389 -0.74 -1.53 -9.32
N PHE A 390 -0.29 -1.29 -10.55
CA PHE A 390 -0.22 0.05 -11.13
C PHE A 390 -1.38 0.27 -12.12
N VAL A 391 -2.12 1.33 -11.91
CA VAL A 391 -3.17 1.80 -12.82
C VAL A 391 -2.68 3.05 -13.54
N ILE A 392 -2.82 3.10 -14.84
CA ILE A 392 -2.39 4.22 -15.67
C ILE A 392 -3.60 4.77 -16.40
N ASP A 393 -4.06 5.91 -15.92
CA ASP A 393 -5.15 6.64 -16.55
C ASP A 393 -4.63 7.48 -17.71
N GLU A 394 -5.51 7.78 -18.67
CA GLU A 394 -5.19 8.48 -19.91
C GLU A 394 -3.95 7.91 -20.64
N ALA A 395 -3.90 6.59 -20.76
CA ALA A 395 -2.76 5.86 -21.31
C ALA A 395 -2.41 6.25 -22.76
N HIS A 396 -3.29 6.95 -23.48
CA HIS A 396 -2.97 7.51 -24.79
C HIS A 396 -1.77 8.49 -24.76
N CYS A 397 -1.41 9.02 -23.58
CA CYS A 397 -0.23 9.86 -23.39
C CYS A 397 1.10 9.13 -23.62
N PHE A 398 1.13 7.80 -23.71
CA PHE A 398 2.33 7.05 -24.09
C PHE A 398 2.75 7.21 -25.54
N SER A 399 1.79 7.47 -26.44
CA SER A 399 2.05 7.47 -27.87
C SER A 399 2.26 8.90 -28.39
N SER A 400 3.33 9.10 -29.14
CA SER A 400 3.57 10.36 -29.88
C SER A 400 2.52 10.64 -30.95
N TRP A 401 1.72 9.65 -31.33
CA TRP A 401 0.58 9.75 -32.21
C TRP A 401 -0.72 10.10 -31.46
N GLY A 402 -0.66 10.16 -30.11
CA GLY A 402 -1.73 10.68 -29.26
C GLY A 402 -1.73 12.21 -29.24
N HIS A 403 -2.89 12.82 -28.97
CA HIS A 403 -3.00 14.29 -28.92
C HIS A 403 -2.27 14.94 -27.72
N ASP A 404 -1.91 14.16 -26.70
CA ASP A 404 -1.32 14.62 -25.44
C ASP A 404 -0.10 13.78 -25.01
N PHE A 405 0.86 13.57 -25.91
CA PHE A 405 2.11 12.87 -25.57
C PHE A 405 2.84 13.53 -24.41
N ARG A 406 3.20 12.74 -23.39
CA ARG A 406 3.92 13.21 -22.20
C ARG A 406 5.14 12.34 -21.93
N VAL A 407 6.31 12.96 -21.91
CA VAL A 407 7.59 12.28 -21.69
C VAL A 407 7.64 11.53 -20.34
N ASP A 408 6.95 12.04 -19.31
CA ASP A 408 6.91 11.39 -18.00
C ASP A 408 6.20 10.03 -18.01
N TYR A 409 5.30 9.78 -18.96
CA TYR A 409 4.69 8.45 -19.15
C TYR A 409 5.72 7.40 -19.55
N LEU A 410 6.72 7.76 -20.35
CA LEU A 410 7.82 6.84 -20.72
C LEU A 410 8.73 6.48 -19.54
N TYR A 411 8.63 7.20 -18.42
CA TYR A 411 9.36 6.85 -17.22
C TYR A 411 8.65 5.79 -16.37
N ILE A 412 7.32 5.64 -16.49
CA ILE A 412 6.51 4.75 -15.64
C ILE A 412 7.01 3.30 -15.68
N GLY A 413 7.20 2.72 -16.86
CA GLY A 413 7.65 1.33 -16.98
C GLY A 413 9.07 1.13 -16.45
N LYS A 414 9.97 2.12 -16.67
CA LYS A 414 11.33 2.11 -16.09
C LYS A 414 11.29 2.13 -14.57
N PHE A 415 10.43 2.97 -13.99
CA PHE A 415 10.21 3.02 -12.55
C PHE A 415 9.70 1.68 -12.00
N ILE A 416 8.67 1.09 -12.62
CA ILE A 416 8.11 -0.21 -12.21
C ILE A 416 9.19 -1.31 -12.28
N SER A 417 9.96 -1.37 -13.36
CA SER A 417 11.06 -2.34 -13.51
C SER A 417 12.11 -2.21 -12.39
N GLN A 418 12.53 -0.97 -12.11
CA GLN A 418 13.50 -0.70 -11.04
C GLN A 418 12.92 -1.02 -9.66
N TYR A 419 11.69 -0.62 -9.38
CA TYR A 419 10.96 -0.90 -8.14
C TYR A 419 10.89 -2.41 -7.85
N GLN A 420 10.49 -3.22 -8.84
CA GLN A 420 10.40 -4.67 -8.71
C GLN A 420 11.76 -5.31 -8.40
N LYS A 421 12.84 -4.85 -9.06
CA LYS A 421 14.20 -5.31 -8.80
C LYS A 421 14.67 -4.98 -7.38
N GLU A 422 14.44 -3.75 -6.93
CA GLU A 422 14.83 -3.31 -5.58
C GLU A 422 14.05 -4.06 -4.49
N LYS A 423 12.78 -4.33 -4.73
CA LYS A 423 11.94 -5.17 -3.84
C LYS A 423 12.22 -6.67 -3.96
N ARG A 424 13.04 -7.10 -4.91
CA ARG A 424 13.36 -8.51 -5.19
C ARG A 424 12.11 -9.36 -5.46
N LEU A 425 11.11 -8.79 -6.13
CA LEU A 425 9.88 -9.50 -6.45
C LEU A 425 10.14 -10.60 -7.47
N THR A 426 9.55 -11.77 -7.24
CA THR A 426 9.65 -12.95 -8.13
C THR A 426 8.66 -12.88 -9.29
N GLU A 427 7.59 -12.12 -9.14
CA GLU A 427 6.56 -11.93 -10.16
C GLU A 427 6.38 -10.46 -10.50
N ALA A 428 5.98 -10.19 -11.74
CA ALA A 428 5.71 -8.84 -12.19
C ALA A 428 4.41 -8.30 -11.57
N ILE A 429 4.44 -7.05 -11.10
CA ILE A 429 3.23 -6.36 -10.63
C ILE A 429 2.33 -6.08 -11.84
N PRO A 430 1.03 -6.45 -11.79
CA PRO A 430 0.10 -6.19 -12.87
C PRO A 430 -0.07 -4.70 -13.16
N VAL A 431 -0.26 -4.37 -14.45
CA VAL A 431 -0.53 -3.00 -14.90
C VAL A 431 -1.87 -2.95 -15.60
N SER A 432 -2.70 -1.96 -15.25
CA SER A 432 -3.97 -1.68 -15.92
C SER A 432 -3.93 -0.30 -16.57
N CYS A 433 -4.01 -0.25 -17.89
CA CYS A 433 -4.04 1.00 -18.66
C CYS A 433 -5.49 1.34 -19.06
N PHE A 434 -5.87 2.60 -18.89
CA PHE A 434 -7.19 3.12 -19.23
C PHE A 434 -7.08 4.31 -20.14
N THR A 435 -7.92 4.36 -21.17
CA THR A 435 -8.06 5.55 -22.04
C THR A 435 -9.48 5.64 -22.59
N ALA A 436 -9.89 6.86 -22.96
CA ALA A 436 -11.20 7.09 -23.60
C ALA A 436 -11.17 6.83 -25.10
N THR A 437 -10.04 7.03 -25.72
CA THR A 437 -9.86 6.94 -27.18
C THR A 437 -8.49 6.36 -27.48
N ALA A 438 -8.42 5.41 -28.38
CA ALA A 438 -7.15 4.95 -28.91
C ALA A 438 -7.31 4.49 -30.36
N LYS A 439 -6.47 5.04 -31.24
CA LYS A 439 -6.26 4.49 -32.58
C LYS A 439 -5.46 3.18 -32.46
N GLN A 440 -5.59 2.29 -33.43
CA GLN A 440 -4.88 1.00 -33.45
C GLN A 440 -3.36 1.17 -33.16
N LYS A 441 -2.74 2.20 -33.72
CA LYS A 441 -1.33 2.51 -33.49
C LYS A 441 -1.02 2.85 -32.03
N VAL A 442 -1.90 3.58 -31.34
CA VAL A 442 -1.74 3.91 -29.90
C VAL A 442 -1.85 2.66 -29.04
N ILE A 443 -2.79 1.77 -29.34
CA ILE A 443 -2.96 0.48 -28.67
C ILE A 443 -1.66 -0.33 -28.78
N GLN A 444 -1.12 -0.44 -30.00
CA GLN A 444 0.11 -1.16 -30.27
C GLN A 444 1.29 -0.55 -29.49
N ASP A 445 1.46 0.76 -29.53
CA ASP A 445 2.55 1.47 -28.85
C ASP A 445 2.52 1.21 -27.33
N ILE A 446 1.33 1.21 -26.69
CA ILE A 446 1.17 0.91 -25.26
C ILE A 446 1.55 -0.53 -24.97
N CYS A 447 1.02 -1.50 -25.71
CA CYS A 447 1.29 -2.91 -25.49
C CYS A 447 2.77 -3.25 -25.71
N ASP A 448 3.38 -2.73 -26.78
CA ASP A 448 4.80 -2.93 -27.08
C ASP A 448 5.70 -2.31 -26.02
N TYR A 449 5.36 -1.11 -25.53
CA TYR A 449 6.11 -0.45 -24.48
C TYR A 449 6.20 -1.30 -23.21
N PHE A 450 5.08 -1.80 -22.70
CA PHE A 450 5.08 -2.60 -21.47
C PHE A 450 5.69 -3.98 -21.68
N LYS A 451 5.51 -4.60 -22.85
CA LYS A 451 6.17 -5.86 -23.20
C LYS A 451 7.69 -5.72 -23.22
N GLN A 452 8.21 -4.64 -23.82
CA GLN A 452 9.65 -4.39 -23.91
C GLN A 452 10.27 -3.95 -22.57
N THR A 453 9.55 -3.15 -21.77
CA THR A 453 10.12 -2.52 -20.58
C THR A 453 10.05 -3.42 -19.34
N ILE A 454 8.95 -4.15 -19.16
CA ILE A 454 8.72 -4.99 -17.97
C ILE A 454 8.23 -6.42 -18.31
N GLY A 455 8.20 -6.80 -19.57
CA GLY A 455 7.92 -8.19 -20.00
C GLY A 455 6.46 -8.62 -19.87
N ILE A 456 5.50 -7.71 -19.69
CA ILE A 456 4.08 -8.05 -19.52
C ILE A 456 3.31 -7.99 -20.84
N SER A 457 2.31 -8.89 -20.95
CA SER A 457 1.30 -8.85 -22.01
C SER A 457 -0.02 -8.35 -21.43
N MET A 458 -0.76 -7.56 -22.20
CA MET A 458 -2.03 -6.96 -21.77
C MET A 458 -3.22 -7.62 -22.44
N GLU A 459 -4.27 -7.94 -21.68
CA GLU A 459 -5.59 -8.23 -22.23
C GLU A 459 -6.28 -6.94 -22.70
N LEU A 460 -6.86 -6.95 -23.89
CA LEU A 460 -7.53 -5.78 -24.47
C LEU A 460 -9.04 -5.85 -24.26
N PHE A 461 -9.60 -4.80 -23.64
CA PHE A 461 -11.03 -4.57 -23.49
C PHE A 461 -11.39 -3.24 -24.18
N ALA A 462 -11.86 -3.31 -25.42
CA ALA A 462 -12.13 -2.13 -26.22
C ALA A 462 -13.60 -2.04 -26.63
N SER A 463 -14.26 -0.96 -26.28
CA SER A 463 -15.56 -0.60 -26.82
C SER A 463 -15.41 0.34 -28.01
N SER A 464 -16.44 0.44 -28.84
CA SER A 464 -16.52 1.47 -29.87
C SER A 464 -16.43 2.87 -29.24
N ALA A 465 -15.65 3.74 -29.85
CA ALA A 465 -15.53 5.13 -29.44
C ALA A 465 -16.79 5.96 -29.77
N SER A 466 -17.76 5.39 -30.48
CA SER A 466 -18.96 6.07 -30.92
C SER A 466 -19.90 6.36 -29.73
N ARG A 467 -20.24 7.64 -29.59
CA ARG A 467 -21.17 8.10 -28.54
C ARG A 467 -22.51 8.43 -29.16
N THR A 468 -23.43 7.49 -29.17
CA THR A 468 -24.76 7.62 -29.76
C THR A 468 -25.65 8.68 -29.10
N ASN A 469 -25.30 9.09 -27.88
CA ASN A 469 -26.02 10.12 -27.12
C ASN A 469 -25.53 11.55 -27.39
N LEU A 470 -24.49 11.73 -28.24
CA LEU A 470 -24.01 13.05 -28.64
C LEU A 470 -24.55 13.42 -30.03
N ARG A 471 -25.05 14.63 -30.14
CA ARG A 471 -25.46 15.24 -31.39
C ARG A 471 -24.46 16.30 -31.77
N TYR A 472 -23.90 16.22 -32.98
CA TYR A 472 -22.96 17.19 -33.53
C TYR A 472 -23.66 18.06 -34.57
N SER A 473 -23.47 19.37 -34.48
CA SER A 473 -23.93 20.31 -35.49
C SER A 473 -22.85 21.34 -35.80
N VAL A 474 -22.78 21.75 -37.04
CA VAL A 474 -21.89 22.83 -37.50
C VAL A 474 -22.75 24.03 -37.90
N ILE A 475 -22.46 25.18 -37.32
CA ILE A 475 -23.16 26.41 -37.57
C ILE A 475 -22.16 27.39 -38.17
N HIS A 476 -22.41 27.80 -39.41
CA HIS A 476 -21.61 28.82 -40.09
C HIS A 476 -22.10 30.22 -39.71
N THR A 477 -21.16 31.12 -39.47
CA THR A 477 -21.43 32.52 -39.14
C THR A 477 -20.39 33.37 -39.87
N ASP A 478 -20.81 34.53 -40.37
CA ASP A 478 -19.94 35.37 -41.18
C ASP A 478 -19.09 36.32 -40.34
N THR A 479 -19.60 36.73 -39.18
CA THR A 479 -18.91 37.66 -38.27
C THR A 479 -18.77 37.11 -36.83
N ASP A 480 -17.85 37.67 -36.07
CA ASP A 480 -17.71 37.36 -34.64
C ASP A 480 -18.94 37.80 -33.81
N GLU A 481 -19.66 38.83 -34.27
CA GLU A 481 -20.88 39.27 -33.61
C GLU A 481 -22.04 38.32 -33.88
N ASP A 482 -22.24 37.84 -35.09
CA ASP A 482 -23.24 36.82 -35.42
C ASP A 482 -22.97 35.53 -34.64
N LYS A 483 -21.69 35.16 -34.52
CA LYS A 483 -21.26 34.01 -33.71
C LYS A 483 -21.65 34.18 -32.24
N TYR A 484 -21.48 35.35 -31.68
CA TYR A 484 -21.85 35.66 -30.32
C TYR A 484 -23.37 35.64 -30.11
N ILE A 485 -24.14 36.24 -31.01
CA ILE A 485 -25.63 36.22 -30.97
C ILE A 485 -26.12 34.76 -31.00
N LYS A 486 -25.56 33.94 -31.90
CA LYS A 486 -25.93 32.52 -32.01
C LYS A 486 -25.53 31.72 -30.76
N LEU A 487 -24.38 31.98 -30.19
CA LEU A 487 -23.95 31.36 -28.92
C LEU A 487 -24.96 31.66 -27.78
N ARG A 488 -25.38 32.92 -27.64
CA ARG A 488 -26.39 33.32 -26.64
C ARG A 488 -27.71 32.58 -26.85
N SER A 489 -28.20 32.51 -28.07
CA SER A 489 -29.45 31.82 -28.38
C SER A 489 -29.37 30.32 -28.01
N LEU A 490 -28.23 29.67 -28.31
CA LEU A 490 -28.00 28.28 -27.96
C LEU A 490 -27.95 28.05 -26.44
N ILE A 491 -27.31 28.95 -25.67
CA ILE A 491 -27.26 28.85 -24.21
C ILE A 491 -28.67 28.98 -23.62
N VAL A 492 -29.47 29.94 -24.11
CA VAL A 492 -30.87 30.13 -23.68
C VAL A 492 -31.74 28.94 -24.05
N GLU A 493 -31.62 28.46 -25.29
CA GLU A 493 -32.38 27.30 -25.78
C GLU A 493 -32.04 26.01 -25.02
N ALA A 494 -30.75 25.78 -24.76
CA ALA A 494 -30.30 24.58 -24.03
C ALA A 494 -30.75 24.58 -22.56
N ASN A 495 -30.83 25.75 -21.93
CA ASN A 495 -31.21 25.93 -20.51
C ASN A 495 -30.54 24.94 -19.56
N CYS A 496 -29.27 24.68 -19.76
CA CYS A 496 -28.47 23.73 -18.97
C CYS A 496 -27.02 24.23 -18.83
N PRO A 497 -26.23 23.66 -17.92
CA PRO A 497 -24.80 23.94 -17.81
C PRO A 497 -24.10 23.75 -19.14
N THR A 498 -23.41 24.80 -19.60
CA THR A 498 -22.83 24.86 -20.95
C THR A 498 -21.34 25.17 -20.88
N ILE A 499 -20.50 24.40 -21.57
CA ILE A 499 -19.06 24.66 -21.70
C ILE A 499 -18.77 25.23 -23.08
N VAL A 500 -18.11 26.39 -23.12
CA VAL A 500 -17.73 27.07 -24.36
C VAL A 500 -16.22 27.03 -24.54
N TYR A 501 -15.75 26.25 -25.50
CA TYR A 501 -14.32 26.20 -25.86
C TYR A 501 -13.96 27.33 -26.82
N VAL A 502 -12.83 28.00 -26.53
CA VAL A 502 -12.28 29.07 -27.35
C VAL A 502 -10.81 28.82 -27.68
N SER A 503 -10.36 29.30 -28.82
CA SER A 503 -9.03 29.03 -29.37
C SER A 503 -7.87 29.74 -28.65
N ARG A 504 -8.14 30.80 -27.85
CA ARG A 504 -7.11 31.62 -27.21
C ARG A 504 -7.43 31.87 -25.73
N THR A 505 -6.44 31.77 -24.87
CA THR A 505 -6.55 31.98 -23.40
C THR A 505 -7.15 33.37 -23.07
N LYS A 506 -6.74 34.42 -23.78
CA LYS A 506 -7.28 35.78 -23.58
C LYS A 506 -8.80 35.85 -23.86
N ARG A 507 -9.28 35.04 -24.82
CA ARG A 507 -10.69 35.04 -25.23
C ARG A 507 -11.59 34.40 -24.18
N THR A 508 -11.07 33.49 -23.29
CA THR A 508 -11.87 32.91 -22.22
C THR A 508 -12.39 33.98 -21.26
N LYS A 509 -11.52 34.90 -20.82
CA LYS A 509 -11.91 36.00 -19.93
C LYS A 509 -12.83 36.98 -20.64
N GLN A 510 -12.47 37.42 -21.86
CA GLN A 510 -13.28 38.37 -22.64
C GLN A 510 -14.70 37.86 -22.88
N LEU A 511 -14.84 36.57 -23.22
CA LEU A 511 -16.15 35.97 -23.47
C LEU A 511 -16.95 35.79 -22.16
N ALA A 512 -16.33 35.37 -21.08
CA ALA A 512 -16.96 35.27 -19.76
C ALA A 512 -17.47 36.64 -19.30
N ASP A 513 -16.64 37.69 -19.39
CA ASP A 513 -17.02 39.08 -19.05
C ASP A 513 -18.18 39.61 -19.93
N LYS A 514 -18.20 39.26 -21.23
CA LYS A 514 -19.27 39.66 -22.16
C LYS A 514 -20.58 38.94 -21.82
N LEU A 515 -20.55 37.62 -21.57
CA LEU A 515 -21.71 36.84 -21.17
C LEU A 515 -22.26 37.29 -19.79
N THR A 516 -21.40 37.62 -18.83
CA THR A 516 -21.81 38.12 -17.51
C THR A 516 -22.51 39.48 -17.62
N ARG A 517 -22.04 40.37 -18.47
CA ARG A 517 -22.72 41.65 -18.74
C ARG A 517 -24.11 41.46 -19.36
N ASP A 518 -24.30 40.38 -20.12
CA ASP A 518 -25.58 40.03 -20.73
C ASP A 518 -26.49 39.19 -19.79
N GLY A 519 -26.09 39.04 -18.51
CA GLY A 519 -26.91 38.40 -17.48
C GLY A 519 -26.71 36.90 -17.28
N PHE A 520 -25.73 36.29 -17.96
CA PHE A 520 -25.40 34.88 -17.76
C PHE A 520 -24.40 34.72 -16.61
N LYS A 521 -24.52 33.65 -15.83
CA LYS A 521 -23.48 33.23 -14.86
C LYS A 521 -22.35 32.54 -15.65
N ALA A 522 -21.32 33.28 -16.05
CA ALA A 522 -20.22 32.74 -16.83
C ALA A 522 -18.88 33.00 -16.15
N LEU A 523 -18.06 31.96 -16.02
CA LEU A 523 -16.74 32.02 -15.41
C LEU A 523 -15.67 31.55 -16.41
N PRO A 524 -14.49 32.21 -16.43
CA PRO A 524 -13.39 31.78 -17.28
C PRO A 524 -12.65 30.60 -16.67
N PHE A 525 -12.13 29.68 -17.51
CA PHE A 525 -11.23 28.61 -17.10
C PHE A 525 -10.09 28.46 -18.12
N ASN A 526 -8.84 28.60 -17.67
CA ASN A 526 -7.68 28.43 -18.54
C ASN A 526 -6.39 28.09 -17.76
N GLY A 527 -5.36 27.61 -18.46
CA GLY A 527 -4.10 27.15 -17.85
C GLY A 527 -3.27 28.22 -17.12
N LYS A 528 -3.49 29.53 -17.40
CA LYS A 528 -2.73 30.63 -16.79
C LYS A 528 -3.35 31.18 -15.51
N MET A 529 -4.52 30.67 -15.11
CA MET A 529 -5.17 31.04 -13.83
C MET A 529 -4.40 30.43 -12.65
N ASN A 530 -4.43 31.10 -11.50
CA ASN A 530 -3.92 30.56 -10.24
C ASN A 530 -4.76 29.35 -9.77
N ALA A 531 -4.27 28.61 -8.78
CA ALA A 531 -4.92 27.40 -8.32
C ALA A 531 -6.27 27.66 -7.63
N GLU A 532 -6.36 28.77 -6.87
CA GLU A 532 -7.57 29.14 -6.13
C GLU A 532 -8.71 29.52 -7.09
N ASP A 533 -8.43 30.36 -8.10
CA ASP A 533 -9.41 30.73 -9.12
C ASP A 533 -9.85 29.53 -9.97
N LYS A 534 -8.95 28.56 -10.25
CA LYS A 534 -9.31 27.34 -10.98
C LYS A 534 -10.30 26.49 -10.18
N ILE A 535 -10.06 26.33 -8.88
CA ILE A 535 -10.95 25.58 -7.99
C ILE A 535 -12.31 26.29 -7.85
N ALA A 536 -12.30 27.61 -7.70
CA ALA A 536 -13.52 28.40 -7.55
C ALA A 536 -14.38 28.43 -8.83
N ASN A 537 -13.75 28.33 -10.01
CA ASN A 537 -14.44 28.40 -11.31
C ASN A 537 -14.79 27.02 -11.89
N GLN A 538 -14.36 25.94 -11.27
CA GLN A 538 -14.68 24.56 -11.63
C GLN A 538 -15.96 24.09 -10.94
#